data_93b51ec085cf3bc38421b3138dac5c51
#
_entry.id   93b51ec085cf3bc38421b3138dac5c51
#
_cell.length_a   1.000
_cell.length_b   1.000
_cell.length_c   1.000
_cell.angle_alpha   90.00
_cell.angle_beta   90.00
_cell.angle_gamma   90.00
#
_symmetry.space_group_name_H-M   'P 1'
#
loop_
_entity.id
_entity.type
_entity.pdbx_description
1 polymer ?
#
loop_
_entity_poly.entity_id
_entity_poly.type
_entity_poly.pdbx_seq_one_letter_code
_entity_poly.pdbx_strand_id
1 'polypeptide(L)'
;NQNMHFAELSSSNTNQTELIALLIIQGRTFTEGIENVFKHIKGSCSLLILTEDGSIIAARDQWGRTPVVIGKKDGAYAATSESSSFPNLDYEIEKYLGPGEIVRMYPDHIEQLRQPNEGMQICSFLWVYYGFPTSCYEGKNVEEVRFTSGMKMGQKDESEVDCACGIPDSGVGMALGYAEGKGVPYHRAISKYTPTWPRSFTPSNQE
;
A
#
# COMPACT_ATOMS: atom_id res chain seq x y z
N ASN A 1 -2.19 -7.97 -25.99
CA ASN A 1 -3.47 -8.62 -25.63
C ASN A 1 -4.11 -9.45 -26.76
N GLN A 2 -3.67 -9.34 -28.02
CA GLN A 2 -4.32 -10.05 -29.16
C GLN A 2 -4.09 -11.56 -29.18
N ASN A 3 -3.14 -12.09 -28.39
CA ASN A 3 -2.77 -13.50 -28.36
C ASN A 3 -3.10 -14.21 -27.02
N MET A 4 -3.84 -13.55 -26.12
CA MET A 4 -4.22 -14.14 -24.84
C MET A 4 -5.70 -14.53 -24.86
N HIS A 5 -6.01 -15.73 -24.44
CA HIS A 5 -7.38 -16.20 -24.24
C HIS A 5 -7.75 -16.06 -22.76
N PHE A 6 -8.81 -15.28 -22.49
CA PHE A 6 -9.33 -15.07 -21.15
C PHE A 6 -10.51 -16.03 -20.91
N ALA A 7 -10.49 -16.72 -19.78
CA ALA A 7 -11.57 -17.60 -19.34
C ALA A 7 -12.68 -16.82 -18.63
N GLU A 8 -12.31 -15.75 -17.90
CA GLU A 8 -13.25 -14.92 -17.15
C GLU A 8 -13.23 -13.46 -17.62
N LEU A 9 -14.39 -12.97 -18.02
CA LEU A 9 -14.62 -11.56 -18.35
C LEU A 9 -15.55 -10.97 -17.29
N SER A 10 -15.07 -9.97 -16.56
CA SER A 10 -15.91 -9.17 -15.65
C SER A 10 -16.53 -8.01 -16.44
N SER A 11 -17.85 -8.04 -16.63
CA SER A 11 -18.62 -6.93 -17.21
C SER A 11 -18.08 -6.40 -18.55
N SER A 12 -17.75 -7.28 -19.47
CA SER A 12 -17.12 -6.96 -20.78
C SER A 12 -15.67 -6.47 -20.70
N ASN A 13 -15.08 -6.39 -19.52
CA ASN A 13 -13.69 -5.97 -19.32
C ASN A 13 -12.79 -7.16 -19.02
N THR A 14 -11.53 -7.08 -19.48
CA THR A 14 -10.48 -8.05 -19.16
C THR A 14 -10.28 -8.15 -17.65
N ASN A 15 -10.32 -9.36 -17.09
CA ASN A 15 -9.97 -9.59 -15.70
C ASN A 15 -8.47 -9.32 -15.50
N GLN A 16 -8.14 -8.34 -14.66
CA GLN A 16 -6.76 -7.91 -14.43
C GLN A 16 -5.91 -9.00 -13.76
N THR A 17 -6.49 -9.75 -12.83
CA THR A 17 -5.79 -10.86 -12.14
C THR A 17 -5.48 -11.99 -13.10
N GLU A 18 -6.41 -12.33 -13.98
CA GLU A 18 -6.19 -13.35 -15.03
C GLU A 18 -5.11 -12.89 -16.02
N LEU A 19 -5.10 -11.61 -16.42
CA LEU A 19 -4.03 -11.06 -17.25
C LEU A 19 -2.66 -11.25 -16.62
N ILE A 20 -2.53 -10.97 -15.32
CA ILE A 20 -1.29 -11.15 -14.57
C ILE A 20 -0.89 -12.63 -14.56
N ALA A 21 -1.83 -13.53 -14.25
CA ALA A 21 -1.58 -14.98 -14.28
C ALA A 21 -1.11 -15.46 -15.67
N LEU A 22 -1.76 -15.00 -16.75
CA LEU A 22 -1.37 -15.32 -18.12
C LEU A 22 0.02 -14.79 -18.51
N LEU A 23 0.46 -13.66 -17.94
CA LEU A 23 1.83 -13.16 -18.11
C LEU A 23 2.85 -14.01 -17.34
N ILE A 24 2.48 -14.46 -16.13
CA ILE A 24 3.36 -15.29 -15.28
C ILE A 24 3.60 -16.65 -15.92
N ILE A 25 2.58 -17.32 -16.44
CA ILE A 25 2.73 -18.66 -17.06
C ILE A 25 3.53 -18.66 -18.37
N GLN A 26 3.83 -17.51 -18.95
CA GLN A 26 4.72 -17.40 -20.10
C GLN A 26 6.20 -17.54 -19.72
N GLY A 27 6.56 -17.39 -18.44
CA GLY A 27 7.91 -17.63 -17.94
C GLY A 27 8.15 -19.14 -17.72
N ARG A 28 9.41 -19.54 -17.77
CA ARG A 28 9.84 -20.92 -17.43
C ARG A 28 9.88 -21.12 -15.92
N THR A 29 10.03 -20.04 -15.18
CA THR A 29 10.05 -19.97 -13.72
C THR A 29 9.11 -18.88 -13.25
N PHE A 30 8.73 -18.89 -11.97
CA PHE A 30 7.96 -17.79 -11.39
C PHE A 30 8.69 -16.45 -11.49
N THR A 31 10.01 -16.44 -11.33
CA THR A 31 10.82 -15.23 -11.45
C THR A 31 10.72 -14.64 -12.85
N GLU A 32 10.96 -15.44 -13.90
CA GLU A 32 10.80 -15.00 -15.30
C GLU A 32 9.37 -14.51 -15.59
N GLY A 33 8.37 -15.23 -15.08
CA GLY A 33 6.97 -14.86 -15.24
C GLY A 33 6.62 -13.52 -14.58
N ILE A 34 7.11 -13.28 -13.36
CA ILE A 34 6.91 -12.01 -12.66
C ILE A 34 7.66 -10.88 -13.36
N GLU A 35 8.85 -11.13 -13.88
CA GLU A 35 9.57 -10.15 -14.71
C GLU A 35 8.81 -9.80 -15.99
N ASN A 36 8.07 -10.74 -16.59
CA ASN A 36 7.16 -10.45 -17.70
C ASN A 36 6.03 -9.50 -17.27
N VAL A 37 5.47 -9.70 -16.07
CA VAL A 37 4.51 -8.75 -15.51
C VAL A 37 5.12 -7.36 -15.39
N PHE A 38 6.31 -7.23 -14.82
CA PHE A 38 7.00 -5.94 -14.67
C PHE A 38 7.27 -5.23 -16.01
N LYS A 39 7.55 -5.99 -17.09
CA LYS A 39 7.79 -5.43 -18.42
C LYS A 39 6.51 -4.93 -19.10
N HIS A 40 5.39 -5.61 -18.89
CA HIS A 40 4.16 -5.34 -19.64
C HIS A 40 3.16 -4.45 -18.89
N ILE A 41 3.17 -4.47 -17.55
CA ILE A 41 2.27 -3.64 -16.74
C ILE A 41 2.89 -2.27 -16.50
N LYS A 42 2.23 -1.23 -17.02
CA LYS A 42 2.58 0.16 -16.74
C LYS A 42 1.86 0.62 -15.46
N GLY A 43 2.56 0.65 -14.35
CA GLY A 43 2.00 1.03 -13.07
C GLY A 43 2.58 0.23 -11.91
N SER A 44 1.84 0.12 -10.82
CA SER A 44 2.21 -0.68 -9.66
C SER A 44 1.50 -2.03 -9.72
N CYS A 45 2.27 -3.10 -9.56
CA CYS A 45 1.74 -4.45 -9.45
C CYS A 45 2.61 -5.26 -8.48
N SER A 46 2.29 -5.19 -7.20
CA SER A 46 2.87 -6.08 -6.20
C SER A 46 2.02 -7.33 -6.08
N LEU A 47 2.66 -8.48 -5.86
CA LEU A 47 2.03 -9.79 -5.99
C LEU A 47 2.30 -10.65 -4.75
N LEU A 48 1.29 -11.43 -4.36
CA LEU A 48 1.41 -12.57 -3.46
C LEU A 48 0.85 -13.78 -4.21
N ILE A 49 1.65 -14.83 -4.35
CA ILE A 49 1.29 -16.03 -5.10
C ILE A 49 1.42 -17.23 -4.16
N LEU A 50 0.31 -17.90 -3.86
CA LEU A 50 0.32 -19.19 -3.18
C LEU A 50 0.67 -20.26 -4.20
N THR A 51 1.69 -21.04 -3.90
CA THR A 51 2.17 -22.13 -4.77
C THR A 51 1.63 -23.48 -4.30
N GLU A 52 1.73 -24.49 -5.16
CA GLU A 52 1.19 -25.84 -4.92
C GLU A 52 1.80 -26.51 -3.68
N ASP A 53 3.06 -26.23 -3.38
CA ASP A 53 3.76 -26.77 -2.20
C ASP A 53 3.45 -26.02 -0.89
N GLY A 54 2.52 -25.05 -0.95
CA GLY A 54 2.11 -24.24 0.21
C GLY A 54 3.03 -23.08 0.53
N SER A 55 4.12 -22.86 -0.23
CA SER A 55 4.95 -21.67 -0.08
C SER A 55 4.27 -20.43 -0.70
N ILE A 56 4.70 -19.23 -0.31
CA ILE A 56 4.18 -17.98 -0.85
C ILE A 56 5.31 -17.22 -1.52
N ILE A 57 5.12 -16.86 -2.80
CA ILE A 57 6.01 -15.93 -3.49
C ILE A 57 5.48 -14.52 -3.28
N ALA A 58 6.30 -13.64 -2.72
CA ALA A 58 6.01 -12.24 -2.55
C ALA A 58 6.91 -11.42 -3.49
N ALA A 59 6.30 -10.53 -4.28
CA ALA A 59 7.00 -9.69 -5.23
C ALA A 59 6.52 -8.26 -5.12
N ARG A 60 7.45 -7.32 -4.89
CA ARG A 60 7.16 -5.89 -4.94
C ARG A 60 7.35 -5.38 -6.36
N ASP A 61 6.48 -4.48 -6.80
CA ASP A 61 6.56 -3.90 -8.15
C ASP A 61 7.95 -3.28 -8.44
N GLN A 62 8.30 -3.21 -9.73
CA GLN A 62 9.65 -2.80 -10.17
C GLN A 62 10.11 -1.42 -9.68
N TRP A 63 9.18 -0.54 -9.30
CA TRP A 63 9.47 0.81 -8.80
C TRP A 63 9.28 0.94 -7.29
N GLY A 64 8.79 -0.09 -6.61
CA GLY A 64 8.52 -0.07 -5.19
C GLY A 64 7.37 0.83 -4.77
N ARG A 65 6.40 1.09 -5.67
CA ARG A 65 5.27 2.00 -5.38
C ARG A 65 4.32 1.45 -4.33
N THR A 66 4.00 0.16 -4.42
CA THR A 66 3.16 -0.52 -3.43
C THR A 66 4.03 -1.32 -2.50
N PRO A 67 4.02 -1.04 -1.19
CA PRO A 67 4.81 -1.77 -0.22
C PRO A 67 4.44 -3.25 -0.16
N VAL A 68 5.44 -4.08 0.07
CA VAL A 68 5.30 -5.46 0.53
C VAL A 68 6.21 -5.62 1.73
N VAL A 69 5.62 -5.91 2.88
CA VAL A 69 6.31 -6.05 4.16
C VAL A 69 6.22 -7.51 4.57
N ILE A 70 7.35 -8.07 4.96
CA ILE A 70 7.43 -9.43 5.48
C ILE A 70 7.52 -9.37 7.00
N GLY A 71 6.65 -10.11 7.66
CA GLY A 71 6.67 -10.31 9.10
C GLY A 71 7.04 -11.74 9.45
N LYS A 72 7.63 -11.90 10.61
CA LYS A 72 8.06 -13.18 11.16
C LYS A 72 7.53 -13.38 12.56
N LYS A 73 7.12 -14.57 12.88
CA LYS A 73 6.96 -15.10 14.25
C LYS A 73 7.44 -16.54 14.29
N ASP A 74 7.46 -17.13 15.47
CA ASP A 74 7.93 -18.52 15.62
C ASP A 74 7.16 -19.48 14.70
N GLY A 75 7.90 -20.15 13.81
CA GLY A 75 7.38 -21.12 12.85
C GLY A 75 6.53 -20.55 11.72
N ALA A 76 6.51 -19.21 11.47
CA ALA A 76 5.69 -18.63 10.43
C ALA A 76 6.23 -17.31 9.86
N TYR A 77 6.02 -17.12 8.56
CA TYR A 77 6.17 -15.84 7.87
C TYR A 77 4.83 -15.37 7.31
N ALA A 78 4.66 -14.07 7.24
CA ALA A 78 3.50 -13.43 6.61
C ALA A 78 3.93 -12.26 5.74
N ALA A 79 3.14 -11.94 4.73
CA ALA A 79 3.34 -10.78 3.88
C ALA A 79 2.09 -9.88 3.88
N THR A 80 2.30 -8.58 3.91
CA THR A 80 1.23 -7.59 3.87
C THR A 80 1.70 -6.31 3.16
N SER A 81 0.75 -5.50 2.71
CA SER A 81 1.01 -4.13 2.29
C SER A 81 0.86 -3.10 3.42
N GLU A 82 0.34 -3.55 4.59
CA GLU A 82 -0.01 -2.70 5.73
C GLU A 82 0.73 -3.16 6.99
N SER A 83 1.79 -2.46 7.38
CA SER A 83 2.68 -2.88 8.47
C SER A 83 2.01 -2.93 9.84
N SER A 84 0.95 -2.12 10.08
CA SER A 84 0.22 -2.10 11.35
C SER A 84 -0.55 -3.39 11.65
N SER A 85 -0.74 -4.26 10.65
CA SER A 85 -1.37 -5.57 10.86
C SER A 85 -0.49 -6.53 11.67
N PHE A 86 0.83 -6.40 11.58
CA PHE A 86 1.75 -7.34 12.23
C PHE A 86 1.72 -7.31 13.76
N PRO A 87 1.78 -6.15 14.44
CA PRO A 87 1.65 -6.13 15.89
C PRO A 87 0.34 -6.73 16.42
N ASN A 88 -0.75 -6.60 15.65
CA ASN A 88 -2.05 -7.15 16.02
C ASN A 88 -2.11 -8.68 15.91
N LEU A 89 -1.16 -9.30 15.24
CA LEU A 89 -1.09 -10.73 14.98
C LEU A 89 0.18 -11.37 15.56
N ASP A 90 0.87 -10.65 16.44
CA ASP A 90 2.13 -11.07 17.09
C ASP A 90 3.25 -11.40 16.08
N TYR A 91 3.32 -10.66 14.99
CA TYR A 91 4.46 -10.71 14.07
C TYR A 91 5.39 -9.52 14.31
N GLU A 92 6.68 -9.78 14.21
CA GLU A 92 7.70 -8.74 14.09
C GLU A 92 8.00 -8.46 12.60
N ILE A 93 8.30 -7.20 12.27
CA ILE A 93 8.70 -6.85 10.91
C ILE A 93 10.10 -7.39 10.66
N GLU A 94 10.22 -8.33 9.74
CA GLU A 94 11.50 -8.90 9.30
C GLU A 94 12.13 -8.04 8.21
N LYS A 95 11.32 -7.63 7.22
CA LYS A 95 11.86 -6.97 6.03
C LYS A 95 10.79 -6.19 5.25
N TYR A 96 11.17 -5.03 4.72
CA TYR A 96 10.47 -4.38 3.62
C TYR A 96 11.12 -4.82 2.31
N LEU A 97 10.38 -5.40 1.38
CA LEU A 97 10.92 -5.74 0.07
C LEU A 97 11.32 -4.47 -0.67
N GLY A 98 12.47 -4.49 -1.33
CA GLY A 98 12.91 -3.43 -2.21
C GLY A 98 12.18 -3.42 -3.56
N PRO A 99 12.39 -2.40 -4.41
CA PRO A 99 11.73 -2.29 -5.72
C PRO A 99 12.13 -3.47 -6.62
N GLY A 100 11.13 -4.17 -7.16
CA GLY A 100 11.33 -5.34 -8.02
C GLY A 100 11.87 -6.57 -7.32
N GLU A 101 11.97 -6.57 -6.00
CA GLU A 101 12.43 -7.72 -5.23
C GLU A 101 11.40 -8.84 -5.23
N ILE A 102 11.88 -10.08 -5.33
CA ILE A 102 11.06 -11.30 -5.30
C ILE A 102 11.66 -12.25 -4.28
N VAL A 103 10.83 -12.69 -3.34
CA VAL A 103 11.18 -13.71 -2.35
C VAL A 103 10.16 -14.82 -2.34
N ARG A 104 10.58 -16.01 -1.93
CA ARG A 104 9.71 -17.14 -1.64
C ARG A 104 9.77 -17.44 -0.15
N MET A 105 8.63 -17.47 0.48
CA MET A 105 8.48 -17.69 1.92
C MET A 105 8.02 -19.11 2.18
N TYR A 106 8.78 -19.79 3.03
CA TYR A 106 8.44 -21.06 3.64
C TYR A 106 8.12 -20.83 5.14
N PRO A 107 7.57 -21.80 5.86
CA PRO A 107 7.30 -21.61 7.29
C PRO A 107 8.52 -21.28 8.14
N ASP A 108 9.70 -21.75 7.74
CA ASP A 108 10.95 -21.71 8.51
C ASP A 108 12.03 -20.80 7.92
N HIS A 109 11.94 -20.42 6.64
CA HIS A 109 12.93 -19.58 5.97
C HIS A 109 12.36 -18.79 4.79
N ILE A 110 13.16 -17.84 4.32
CA ILE A 110 12.90 -17.06 3.11
C ILE A 110 14.01 -17.31 2.10
N GLU A 111 13.61 -17.63 0.88
CA GLU A 111 14.49 -17.75 -0.28
C GLU A 111 14.45 -16.47 -1.13
N GLN A 112 15.62 -15.91 -1.45
CA GLN A 112 15.74 -14.76 -2.32
C GLN A 112 15.71 -15.20 -3.78
N LEU A 113 14.65 -14.90 -4.52
CA LEU A 113 14.54 -15.26 -5.94
C LEU A 113 15.06 -14.15 -6.87
N ARG A 114 14.94 -12.89 -6.47
CA ARG A 114 15.43 -11.75 -7.24
C ARG A 114 15.80 -10.61 -6.29
N GLN A 115 16.99 -10.07 -6.47
CA GLN A 115 17.46 -8.92 -5.71
C GLN A 115 16.69 -7.64 -6.09
N PRO A 116 16.59 -6.66 -5.17
CA PRO A 116 15.94 -5.39 -5.47
C PRO A 116 16.72 -4.58 -6.52
N ASN A 117 16.01 -3.72 -7.24
CA ASN A 117 16.59 -2.70 -8.10
C ASN A 117 17.17 -1.56 -7.26
N GLU A 118 18.10 -0.78 -7.83
CA GLU A 118 18.70 0.37 -7.14
C GLU A 118 17.75 1.57 -6.98
N GLY A 119 16.83 1.79 -7.89
CA GLY A 119 15.96 2.97 -7.89
C GLY A 119 14.56 2.68 -7.33
N MET A 120 14.04 3.57 -6.49
CA MET A 120 12.68 3.50 -5.96
C MET A 120 11.86 4.74 -6.34
N GLN A 121 10.60 4.52 -6.72
CA GLN A 121 9.63 5.58 -7.01
C GLN A 121 8.37 5.36 -6.16
N ILE A 122 8.54 5.41 -4.84
CA ILE A 122 7.44 5.21 -3.91
C ILE A 122 6.41 6.34 -4.06
N CYS A 123 5.14 6.00 -3.92
CA CYS A 123 4.05 6.96 -4.02
C CYS A 123 3.82 7.67 -2.69
N SER A 124 3.96 9.00 -2.63
CA SER A 124 3.68 9.81 -1.43
C SER A 124 2.23 9.69 -0.95
N PHE A 125 1.32 9.25 -1.82
CA PHE A 125 -0.09 9.01 -1.49
C PHE A 125 -0.28 7.96 -0.37
N LEU A 126 0.69 7.08 -0.18
CA LEU A 126 0.73 6.13 0.95
C LEU A 126 0.65 6.87 2.30
N TRP A 127 1.40 7.95 2.46
CA TRP A 127 1.39 8.73 3.70
C TRP A 127 0.27 9.75 3.75
N VAL A 128 0.06 10.51 2.67
CA VAL A 128 -0.88 11.64 2.73
C VAL A 128 -2.34 11.22 2.76
N TYR A 129 -2.68 10.02 2.29
CA TYR A 129 -4.06 9.58 2.22
C TYR A 129 -4.31 8.12 2.56
N TYR A 130 -3.58 7.20 1.87
CA TYR A 130 -3.94 5.78 1.84
C TYR A 130 -3.60 5.05 3.13
N GLY A 131 -2.39 5.25 3.68
CA GLY A 131 -1.85 4.48 4.79
C GLY A 131 -2.63 4.65 6.08
N PHE A 132 -2.67 3.59 6.87
CA PHE A 132 -3.23 3.65 8.21
C PHE A 132 -2.30 4.46 9.14
N PRO A 133 -2.81 5.28 10.08
CA PRO A 133 -2.00 6.20 10.87
C PRO A 133 -0.81 5.55 11.60
N THR A 134 -0.99 4.35 12.15
CA THR A 134 0.10 3.64 12.85
C THR A 134 1.07 2.90 11.96
N SER A 135 0.83 2.87 10.65
CA SER A 135 1.71 2.20 9.71
C SER A 135 2.98 2.99 9.42
N CYS A 136 4.02 2.24 9.11
CA CYS A 136 5.29 2.76 8.63
C CYS A 136 5.58 2.25 7.23
N TYR A 137 6.04 3.14 6.36
CA TYR A 137 6.57 2.81 5.05
C TYR A 137 7.97 3.39 4.92
N GLU A 138 8.94 2.56 4.53
CA GLU A 138 10.36 2.95 4.40
C GLU A 138 10.89 3.69 5.64
N GLY A 139 10.50 3.21 6.84
CA GLY A 139 10.92 3.80 8.12
C GLY A 139 10.25 5.13 8.48
N LYS A 140 9.20 5.55 7.75
CA LYS A 140 8.44 6.78 8.03
C LYS A 140 7.03 6.46 8.46
N ASN A 141 6.65 6.88 9.67
CA ASN A 141 5.29 6.72 10.18
C ASN A 141 4.30 7.62 9.45
N VAL A 142 3.11 7.10 9.16
CA VAL A 142 2.07 7.81 8.41
C VAL A 142 1.58 9.05 9.15
N GLU A 143 1.25 8.92 10.43
CA GLU A 143 0.71 10.03 11.23
C GLU A 143 1.75 11.14 11.42
N GLU A 144 3.02 10.77 11.66
CA GLU A 144 4.12 11.74 11.76
C GLU A 144 4.29 12.57 10.49
N VAL A 145 4.21 11.91 9.32
CA VAL A 145 4.29 12.60 8.02
C VAL A 145 3.11 13.54 7.81
N ARG A 146 1.89 13.10 8.14
CA ARG A 146 0.68 13.94 8.06
C ARG A 146 0.78 15.15 8.99
N PHE A 147 1.13 14.93 10.23
CA PHE A 147 1.29 15.98 11.23
C PHE A 147 2.34 17.02 10.80
N THR A 148 3.54 16.56 10.42
CA THR A 148 4.63 17.44 9.97
C THR A 148 4.25 18.22 8.72
N SER A 149 3.55 17.59 7.78
CA SER A 149 3.06 18.27 6.57
C SER A 149 2.05 19.36 6.91
N GLY A 150 1.08 19.05 7.78
CA GLY A 150 0.09 20.00 8.27
C GLY A 150 0.74 21.19 9.01
N MET A 151 1.70 20.92 9.89
CA MET A 151 2.43 21.94 10.63
C MET A 151 3.14 22.92 9.68
N LYS A 152 3.84 22.42 8.67
CA LYS A 152 4.48 23.26 7.65
C LYS A 152 3.48 24.07 6.83
N MET A 153 2.29 23.51 6.56
CA MET A 153 1.21 24.24 5.89
C MET A 153 0.70 25.37 6.77
N GLY A 154 0.40 25.12 8.06
CA GLY A 154 -0.07 26.13 9.00
C GLY A 154 0.93 27.27 9.20
N GLN A 155 2.23 26.98 9.25
CA GLN A 155 3.29 27.98 9.36
C GLN A 155 3.39 28.91 8.14
N LYS A 156 2.99 28.44 6.96
CA LYS A 156 3.06 29.20 5.70
C LYS A 156 1.75 29.86 5.31
N ASP A 157 0.65 29.47 5.91
CA ASP A 157 -0.65 30.00 5.58
C ASP A 157 -0.84 31.38 6.24
N GLU A 158 -1.10 32.39 5.43
CA GLU A 158 -1.32 33.79 5.87
C GLU A 158 -2.80 34.09 6.13
N SER A 159 -3.72 33.15 5.85
CA SER A 159 -5.16 33.34 6.04
C SER A 159 -5.52 33.52 7.51
N GLU A 160 -6.46 34.39 7.81
CA GLU A 160 -7.04 34.51 9.15
C GLU A 160 -8.05 33.38 9.35
N VAL A 161 -7.83 32.56 10.37
CA VAL A 161 -8.71 31.42 10.71
C VAL A 161 -8.86 31.32 12.23
N ASP A 162 -10.06 30.98 12.70
CA ASP A 162 -10.36 30.86 14.12
C ASP A 162 -10.00 29.48 14.69
N CYS A 163 -10.07 28.45 13.89
CA CYS A 163 -9.77 27.07 14.28
C CYS A 163 -9.47 26.18 13.08
N ALA A 164 -8.89 25.01 13.34
CA ALA A 164 -8.72 23.96 12.35
C ALA A 164 -9.60 22.74 12.66
N CYS A 165 -10.06 22.06 11.63
CA CYS A 165 -10.83 20.82 11.73
C CYS A 165 -10.38 19.85 10.64
N GLY A 166 -10.15 18.59 10.98
CA GLY A 166 -9.80 17.53 10.03
C GLY A 166 -11.04 16.82 9.49
N ILE A 167 -11.03 16.54 8.19
CA ILE A 167 -12.02 15.62 7.61
C ILE A 167 -11.60 14.19 7.96
N PRO A 168 -12.41 13.44 8.72
CA PRO A 168 -12.06 12.09 9.13
C PRO A 168 -12.00 11.11 7.95
N ASP A 169 -11.12 10.09 7.98
CA ASP A 169 -10.12 9.91 9.04
C ASP A 169 -8.75 10.45 8.62
N SER A 170 -8.41 10.44 7.33
CA SER A 170 -7.08 10.75 6.80
C SER A 170 -6.64 12.21 6.98
N GLY A 171 -7.59 13.13 7.10
CA GLY A 171 -7.29 14.57 7.28
C GLY A 171 -7.00 14.98 8.72
N VAL A 172 -7.23 14.12 9.71
CA VAL A 172 -7.10 14.48 11.14
C VAL A 172 -5.67 14.82 11.50
N GLY A 173 -4.70 13.98 11.17
CA GLY A 173 -3.30 14.21 11.49
C GLY A 173 -2.74 15.50 10.86
N MET A 174 -3.11 15.77 9.58
CA MET A 174 -2.73 17.03 8.93
C MET A 174 -3.36 18.25 9.61
N ALA A 175 -4.64 18.17 10.01
CA ALA A 175 -5.31 19.30 10.67
C ALA A 175 -4.79 19.56 12.08
N LEU A 176 -4.39 18.54 12.81
CA LEU A 176 -3.69 18.69 14.10
C LEU A 176 -2.36 19.42 13.92
N GLY A 177 -1.55 18.97 12.95
CA GLY A 177 -0.30 19.66 12.62
C GLY A 177 -0.52 21.10 12.14
N TYR A 178 -1.54 21.32 11.30
CA TYR A 178 -1.88 22.66 10.82
C TYR A 178 -2.28 23.60 11.99
N ALA A 179 -3.12 23.12 12.91
CA ALA A 179 -3.52 23.86 14.08
C ALA A 179 -2.31 24.30 14.91
N GLU A 180 -1.36 23.40 15.14
CA GLU A 180 -0.12 23.71 15.85
C GLU A 180 0.76 24.70 15.08
N GLY A 181 0.98 24.47 13.79
CA GLY A 181 1.80 25.35 12.94
C GLY A 181 1.23 26.76 12.78
N LYS A 182 -0.10 26.88 12.78
CA LYS A 182 -0.84 28.15 12.68
C LYS A 182 -1.03 28.85 14.02
N GLY A 183 -0.93 28.13 15.14
CA GLY A 183 -1.20 28.67 16.48
C GLY A 183 -2.69 28.86 16.78
N VAL A 184 -3.58 28.03 16.19
CA VAL A 184 -5.03 28.06 16.40
C VAL A 184 -5.53 26.77 17.04
N PRO A 185 -6.69 26.75 17.73
CA PRO A 185 -7.21 25.52 18.31
C PRO A 185 -7.67 24.53 17.25
N TYR A 186 -7.50 23.24 17.54
CA TYR A 186 -8.15 22.17 16.80
C TYR A 186 -9.52 21.86 17.38
N HIS A 187 -10.55 21.85 16.53
CA HIS A 187 -11.91 21.45 16.90
C HIS A 187 -12.39 20.26 16.08
N ARG A 188 -12.95 19.24 16.72
CA ARG A 188 -13.57 18.12 16.04
C ARG A 188 -14.99 18.48 15.59
N ALA A 189 -15.13 19.36 14.60
CA ALA A 189 -16.40 19.81 14.09
C ALA A 189 -17.07 18.80 13.14
N ILE A 190 -16.29 17.85 12.57
CA ILE A 190 -16.78 16.81 11.65
C ILE A 190 -16.49 15.45 12.25
N SER A 191 -17.49 14.57 12.23
CA SER A 191 -17.35 13.17 12.64
C SER A 191 -17.86 12.24 11.54
N LYS A 192 -17.15 11.14 11.34
CA LYS A 192 -17.58 10.08 10.46
C LYS A 192 -18.75 9.30 11.10
N TYR A 193 -19.80 9.08 10.34
CA TYR A 193 -20.89 8.20 10.75
C TYR A 193 -20.55 6.76 10.37
N THR A 194 -19.99 6.03 11.29
CA THR A 194 -19.43 4.68 11.07
C THR A 194 -20.43 3.59 10.66
N PRO A 195 -21.75 3.67 11.01
CA PRO A 195 -22.72 2.67 10.53
C PRO A 195 -22.94 2.67 9.01
N THR A 196 -22.54 3.73 8.30
CA THR A 196 -22.66 3.80 6.84
C THR A 196 -21.30 3.58 6.18
N TRP A 197 -21.24 2.61 5.25
CA TRP A 197 -20.02 2.29 4.50
C TRP A 197 -19.74 3.18 3.28
N PRO A 198 -20.75 3.76 2.59
CA PRO A 198 -20.46 4.53 1.38
C PRO A 198 -19.58 5.74 1.69
N ARG A 199 -18.56 5.94 0.87
CA ARG A 199 -17.80 7.19 0.85
C ARG A 199 -18.70 8.28 0.26
N SER A 200 -18.67 9.49 0.82
CA SER A 200 -19.53 10.61 0.37
C SER A 200 -19.34 10.96 -1.12
N PHE A 201 -18.17 10.67 -1.68
CA PHE A 201 -17.84 10.94 -3.08
C PHE A 201 -18.03 9.73 -4.02
N THR A 202 -18.49 8.59 -3.50
CA THR A 202 -18.80 7.39 -4.29
C THR A 202 -20.20 6.89 -3.98
N PRO A 203 -21.25 7.68 -4.23
CA PRO A 203 -22.63 7.21 -4.05
C PRO A 203 -22.94 6.10 -5.04
N SER A 204 -23.84 5.18 -4.67
CA SER A 204 -24.30 4.11 -5.55
C SER A 204 -25.15 4.61 -6.72
N ASN A 205 -25.74 5.77 -6.58
CA ASN A 205 -26.51 6.48 -7.62
C ASN A 205 -26.02 7.92 -7.71
N GLN A 206 -25.98 8.46 -8.93
CA GLN A 206 -25.60 9.85 -9.22
C GLN A 206 -26.83 10.78 -9.29
N GLU A 207 -27.83 10.61 -8.44
CA GLU A 207 -28.95 11.53 -8.32
C GLU A 207 -28.71 12.57 -7.24
#